data_db3215eafa2456c10b930589ee94edfa
#
_entry.id   db3215eafa2456c10b930589ee94edfa
#
_cell.length_a   1.000
_cell.length_b   1.000
_cell.length_c   1.000
_cell.angle_alpha   90.00
_cell.angle_beta   90.00
_cell.angle_gamma   90.00
#
_symmetry.space_group_name_H-M   'P 1'
#
loop_
_entity.id
_entity.type
_entity.pdbx_description
1 polymer ?
#
loop_
_entity_poly.entity_id
_entity_poly.type
_entity_poly.pdbx_seq_one_letter_code
_entity_poly.pdbx_strand_id
1 'polypeptide(L)'
;KAIACRVHEKTKDLANALQTSGYKIVHDQFFDTIRIALSEQSSQDLKESAESINLNFRYYDNGDIGISLDETISKGDLSDILSVFSSKLSKDNNFNLSLNRESDLLRHDVFNLYHSETEMMRYIHRLETKDLTLNTSMISLGSCTMKLNATAEMIPISWPEFAFLHPFAPSDQTQGYTELCDSLSDWLIDITGLSGCSLQPNSGAQGEYTGLLVIRAYHLDNGDSHRNIFLIPSSAHGTNPASAVMAGLNVVVVK
;
A
#
# COMPACT_ATOMS: atom_id res chain seq x y z
N LYS A 1 -18.45 7.53 2.89
CA LYS A 1 -18.64 8.67 3.81
C LYS A 1 -18.72 8.20 5.26
N ALA A 2 -19.66 7.31 5.61
CA ALA A 2 -19.83 6.83 6.99
C ALA A 2 -18.56 6.20 7.58
N ILE A 3 -17.82 5.38 6.81
CA ILE A 3 -16.54 4.80 7.22
C ILE A 3 -15.53 5.90 7.54
N ALA A 4 -15.33 6.84 6.62
CA ALA A 4 -14.40 7.96 6.79
C ALA A 4 -14.74 8.82 8.02
N CYS A 5 -16.03 9.13 8.23
CA CYS A 5 -16.47 9.85 9.44
C CYS A 5 -16.13 9.07 10.71
N ARG A 6 -16.40 7.76 10.73
CA ARG A 6 -16.10 6.91 11.90
C ARG A 6 -14.61 6.83 12.23
N VAL A 7 -13.76 6.69 11.20
CA VAL A 7 -12.29 6.70 11.38
C VAL A 7 -11.85 8.03 11.96
N HIS A 8 -12.30 9.12 11.34
CA HIS A 8 -11.95 10.46 11.79
C HIS A 8 -12.42 10.77 13.22
N GLU A 9 -13.65 10.39 13.58
CA GLU A 9 -14.16 10.55 14.95
C GLU A 9 -13.29 9.84 15.98
N LYS A 10 -12.90 8.59 15.71
CA LYS A 10 -11.99 7.83 16.59
C LYS A 10 -10.60 8.46 16.68
N THR A 11 -10.07 9.01 15.58
CA THR A 11 -8.79 9.73 15.62
C THR A 11 -8.88 11.00 16.44
N LYS A 12 -10.00 11.71 16.35
CA LYS A 12 -10.27 12.89 17.23
C LYS A 12 -10.35 12.49 18.70
N ASP A 13 -11.06 11.41 19.02
CA ASP A 13 -11.18 10.91 20.37
C ASP A 13 -9.80 10.55 20.95
N LEU A 14 -8.96 9.89 20.17
CA LEU A 14 -7.57 9.58 20.53
C LEU A 14 -6.76 10.86 20.77
N ALA A 15 -6.79 11.80 19.84
CA ALA A 15 -6.04 13.05 19.93
C ALA A 15 -6.46 13.87 21.16
N ASN A 16 -7.77 13.97 21.44
CA ASN A 16 -8.31 14.67 22.60
C ASN A 16 -7.85 14.01 23.91
N ALA A 17 -7.91 12.67 23.98
CA ALA A 17 -7.49 11.93 25.16
C ALA A 17 -6.00 12.13 25.46
N LEU A 18 -5.15 12.08 24.45
CA LEU A 18 -3.71 12.30 24.58
C LEU A 18 -3.40 13.75 24.97
N GLN A 19 -4.06 14.73 24.37
CA GLN A 19 -3.87 16.14 24.70
C GLN A 19 -4.31 16.45 26.13
N THR A 20 -5.43 15.88 26.60
CA THR A 20 -5.91 16.01 27.97
C THR A 20 -4.94 15.39 28.99
N SER A 21 -4.20 14.34 28.58
CA SER A 21 -3.15 13.70 29.37
C SER A 21 -1.79 14.43 29.30
N GLY A 22 -1.72 15.57 28.62
CA GLY A 22 -0.53 16.41 28.55
C GLY A 22 0.39 16.17 27.36
N TYR A 23 0.03 15.27 26.45
CA TYR A 23 0.80 15.04 25.24
C TYR A 23 0.55 16.15 24.19
N LYS A 24 1.60 16.56 23.51
CA LYS A 24 1.53 17.59 22.47
C LYS A 24 1.28 16.94 21.11
N ILE A 25 0.11 17.19 20.53
CA ILE A 25 -0.18 16.85 19.13
C ILE A 25 0.47 17.89 18.23
N VAL A 26 1.24 17.44 17.23
CA VAL A 26 2.06 18.31 16.37
C VAL A 26 1.22 19.12 15.39
N HIS A 27 0.13 18.55 14.89
CA HIS A 27 -0.72 19.17 13.87
C HIS A 27 -2.14 19.38 14.39
N ASP A 28 -2.68 20.58 14.18
CA ASP A 28 -4.05 20.93 14.57
C ASP A 28 -5.10 20.40 13.59
N GLN A 29 -4.68 20.01 12.39
CA GLN A 29 -5.53 19.45 11.36
C GLN A 29 -4.99 18.07 10.94
N PHE A 30 -5.84 17.06 11.02
CA PHE A 30 -5.53 15.67 10.66
C PHE A 30 -6.81 14.96 10.22
N PHE A 31 -6.66 13.79 9.58
CA PHE A 31 -7.80 12.94 9.24
C PHE A 31 -7.80 11.66 10.07
N ASP A 32 -6.88 10.75 9.80
CA ASP A 32 -6.74 9.42 10.42
C ASP A 32 -5.40 9.22 11.12
N THR A 33 -4.48 10.15 10.95
CA THR A 33 -3.12 10.04 11.45
C THR A 33 -2.78 11.26 12.32
N ILE A 34 -2.28 10.99 13.52
CA ILE A 34 -1.76 12.01 14.44
C ILE A 34 -0.27 11.80 14.68
N ARG A 35 0.43 12.89 14.97
CA ARG A 35 1.83 12.89 15.38
C ARG A 35 1.96 13.53 16.75
N ILE A 36 2.66 12.84 17.64
CA ILE A 36 2.86 13.23 19.04
C ILE A 36 4.32 13.64 19.21
N ALA A 37 4.55 14.86 19.69
CA ALA A 37 5.90 15.34 20.00
C ALA A 37 6.39 14.76 21.33
N LEU A 38 7.53 14.09 21.31
CA LEU A 38 8.17 13.46 22.48
C LEU A 38 9.67 13.67 22.49
N SER A 39 10.32 13.40 23.62
CA SER A 39 11.77 13.21 23.70
C SER A 39 12.15 11.79 23.24
N GLU A 40 13.38 11.60 22.80
CA GLU A 40 13.86 10.27 22.38
C GLU A 40 13.71 9.22 23.50
N GLN A 41 14.06 9.56 24.75
CA GLN A 41 13.90 8.65 25.89
C GLN A 41 12.44 8.24 26.12
N SER A 42 11.51 9.20 26.09
CA SER A 42 10.09 8.91 26.27
C SER A 42 9.53 8.08 25.12
N SER A 43 10.05 8.27 23.91
CA SER A 43 9.67 7.47 22.73
C SER A 43 10.08 6.01 22.88
N GLN A 44 11.28 5.75 23.38
CA GLN A 44 11.76 4.39 23.60
C GLN A 44 10.96 3.65 24.69
N ASP A 45 10.68 4.31 25.82
CA ASP A 45 9.86 3.73 26.88
C ASP A 45 8.45 3.38 26.40
N LEU A 46 7.84 4.25 25.58
CA LEU A 46 6.54 4.01 24.98
C LEU A 46 6.58 2.89 23.92
N LYS A 47 7.67 2.78 23.15
CA LYS A 47 7.88 1.69 22.22
C LYS A 47 7.88 0.34 22.92
N GLU A 48 8.66 0.19 23.98
CA GLU A 48 8.71 -1.05 24.76
C GLU A 48 7.35 -1.40 25.36
N SER A 49 6.62 -0.38 25.86
CA SER A 49 5.27 -0.56 26.35
C SER A 49 4.28 -1.03 25.27
N ALA A 50 4.33 -0.42 24.09
CA ALA A 50 3.48 -0.78 22.96
C ALA A 50 3.77 -2.21 22.46
N GLU A 51 5.05 -2.54 22.26
CA GLU A 51 5.47 -3.86 21.82
C GLU A 51 5.09 -4.97 22.80
N SER A 52 5.08 -4.67 24.12
CA SER A 52 4.65 -5.62 25.15
C SER A 52 3.20 -6.07 25.02
N ILE A 53 2.38 -5.29 24.35
CA ILE A 53 0.95 -5.58 24.07
C ILE A 53 0.69 -5.76 22.56
N ASN A 54 1.74 -6.05 21.78
CA ASN A 54 1.69 -6.30 20.34
C ASN A 54 1.15 -5.12 19.52
N LEU A 55 1.49 -3.89 19.89
CA LEU A 55 1.22 -2.69 19.10
C LEU A 55 2.50 -2.12 18.52
N ASN A 56 2.45 -1.73 17.23
CA ASN A 56 3.49 -0.98 16.55
C ASN A 56 3.02 0.42 16.21
N PHE A 57 3.85 1.43 16.52
CA PHE A 57 3.64 2.79 16.08
C PHE A 57 4.70 3.20 15.04
N ARG A 58 4.53 4.33 14.41
CA ARG A 58 5.57 4.97 13.61
C ARG A 58 6.49 5.76 14.53
N TYR A 59 7.75 5.37 14.62
CA TYR A 59 8.78 6.08 15.38
C TYR A 59 9.61 6.94 14.42
N TYR A 60 9.78 8.22 14.75
CA TYR A 60 10.54 9.19 13.96
C TYR A 60 11.93 9.42 14.60
N ASP A 61 12.91 9.77 13.76
CA ASP A 61 14.31 9.99 14.21
C ASP A 61 14.45 11.08 15.28
N ASN A 62 13.51 12.01 15.34
CA ASN A 62 13.47 13.08 16.36
C ASN A 62 12.75 12.69 17.66
N GLY A 63 12.38 11.44 17.82
CA GLY A 63 11.66 10.92 18.99
C GLY A 63 10.13 11.04 18.94
N ASP A 64 9.55 11.69 17.92
CA ASP A 64 8.10 11.75 17.80
C ASP A 64 7.49 10.37 17.50
N ILE A 65 6.21 10.20 17.83
CA ILE A 65 5.44 9.00 17.50
C ILE A 65 4.28 9.39 16.59
N GLY A 66 4.09 8.62 15.51
CA GLY A 66 2.92 8.68 14.64
C GLY A 66 1.96 7.52 14.91
N ILE A 67 0.68 7.81 14.97
CA ILE A 67 -0.39 6.82 15.11
C ILE A 67 -1.39 7.02 13.99
N SER A 68 -1.64 5.98 13.22
CA SER A 68 -2.65 5.97 12.14
C SER A 68 -3.76 4.98 12.49
N LEU A 69 -4.99 5.38 12.28
CA LEU A 69 -6.18 4.54 12.47
C LEU A 69 -6.86 4.28 11.13
N ASP A 70 -7.46 3.11 10.99
CA ASP A 70 -8.22 2.72 9.81
C ASP A 70 -9.66 2.27 10.16
N GLU A 71 -10.36 1.69 9.20
CA GLU A 71 -11.74 1.22 9.39
C GLU A 71 -11.84 -0.01 10.30
N THR A 72 -10.77 -0.74 10.53
CA THR A 72 -10.77 -1.96 11.34
C THR A 72 -10.68 -1.66 12.84
N ILE A 73 -10.21 -0.47 13.22
CA ILE A 73 -10.03 -0.10 14.64
C ILE A 73 -11.30 -0.32 15.45
N SER A 74 -11.19 -1.04 16.53
CA SER A 74 -12.27 -1.28 17.50
C SER A 74 -12.21 -0.30 18.69
N LYS A 75 -13.14 -0.42 19.63
CA LYS A 75 -13.05 0.30 20.91
C LYS A 75 -11.99 -0.32 21.84
N GLY A 76 -11.74 -1.62 21.70
CA GLY A 76 -10.67 -2.32 22.41
C GLY A 76 -9.32 -1.78 22.00
N ASP A 77 -9.04 -1.76 20.70
CA ASP A 77 -7.76 -1.26 20.17
C ASP A 77 -7.48 0.19 20.59
N LEU A 78 -8.51 1.04 20.59
CA LEU A 78 -8.37 2.41 21.05
C LEU A 78 -8.02 2.49 22.54
N SER A 79 -8.61 1.60 23.36
CA SER A 79 -8.28 1.47 24.79
C SER A 79 -6.85 0.98 25.00
N ASP A 80 -6.40 0.01 24.19
CA ASP A 80 -5.05 -0.54 24.25
C ASP A 80 -4.01 0.53 23.85
N ILE A 81 -4.26 1.27 22.77
CA ILE A 81 -3.43 2.43 22.39
C ILE A 81 -3.33 3.44 23.54
N LEU A 82 -4.46 3.83 24.12
CA LEU A 82 -4.48 4.79 25.23
C LEU A 82 -3.76 4.29 26.47
N SER A 83 -3.79 2.98 26.73
CA SER A 83 -3.10 2.37 27.87
C SER A 83 -1.58 2.54 27.78
N VAL A 84 -0.99 2.47 26.58
CA VAL A 84 0.44 2.73 26.34
C VAL A 84 0.83 4.13 26.84
N PHE A 85 -0.04 5.11 26.62
CA PHE A 85 0.19 6.51 27.04
C PHE A 85 -0.34 6.81 28.46
N SER A 86 -0.76 5.80 29.22
CA SER A 86 -1.41 5.98 30.52
C SER A 86 -2.59 6.96 30.49
N SER A 87 -3.27 7.01 29.34
CA SER A 87 -4.37 7.95 29.04
C SER A 87 -5.73 7.25 29.08
N LYS A 88 -6.79 8.05 29.22
CA LYS A 88 -8.18 7.57 29.16
C LYS A 88 -8.97 8.41 28.17
N LEU A 89 -9.99 7.82 27.57
CA LEU A 89 -10.92 8.55 26.70
C LEU A 89 -11.46 9.79 27.42
N SER A 90 -11.33 10.92 26.76
CA SER A 90 -11.85 12.22 27.22
C SER A 90 -13.15 12.54 26.45
N LYS A 91 -14.03 13.32 27.12
CA LYS A 91 -15.22 13.89 26.48
C LYS A 91 -14.96 15.28 25.88
N ASP A 92 -13.76 15.82 26.09
CA ASP A 92 -13.37 17.11 25.56
C ASP A 92 -13.28 17.05 24.03
N ASN A 93 -13.61 18.13 23.37
CA ASN A 93 -13.57 18.22 21.91
C ASN A 93 -12.75 19.48 21.49
N ASN A 94 -11.43 19.34 21.52
CA ASN A 94 -10.48 20.43 21.31
C ASN A 94 -10.14 20.65 19.83
N PHE A 95 -10.48 19.68 18.97
CA PHE A 95 -10.16 19.74 17.54
C PHE A 95 -11.40 20.06 16.72
N ASN A 96 -11.36 21.18 16.01
CA ASN A 96 -12.38 21.57 15.04
C ASN A 96 -11.81 21.52 13.63
N LEU A 97 -12.34 20.64 12.79
CA LEU A 97 -11.93 20.55 11.40
C LEU A 97 -12.70 21.57 10.56
N SER A 98 -11.96 22.43 9.91
CA SER A 98 -12.51 23.46 9.00
C SER A 98 -12.75 22.97 7.57
N LEU A 99 -12.25 21.77 7.22
CA LEU A 99 -12.25 21.23 5.85
C LEU A 99 -13.39 20.22 5.60
N ASN A 100 -14.63 20.63 5.88
CA ASN A 100 -15.80 19.83 5.55
C ASN A 100 -16.22 20.02 4.09
N ARG A 101 -16.54 18.92 3.43
CA ARG A 101 -17.11 18.97 2.09
C ARG A 101 -18.55 19.49 2.16
N GLU A 102 -18.83 20.59 1.49
CA GLU A 102 -20.16 21.20 1.39
C GLU A 102 -20.95 20.64 0.18
N SER A 103 -20.25 20.16 -0.85
CA SER A 103 -20.87 19.59 -2.04
C SER A 103 -21.26 18.12 -1.88
N ASP A 104 -22.33 17.73 -2.55
CA ASP A 104 -22.75 16.31 -2.62
C ASP A 104 -21.68 15.44 -3.28
N LEU A 105 -21.56 14.22 -2.83
CA LEU A 105 -20.65 13.21 -3.34
C LEU A 105 -21.39 12.10 -4.06
N LEU A 106 -20.83 11.60 -5.18
CA LEU A 106 -21.33 10.42 -5.90
C LEU A 106 -22.81 10.54 -6.29
N ARG A 107 -23.16 11.58 -7.04
CA ARG A 107 -24.54 11.90 -7.43
C ARG A 107 -25.11 10.99 -8.52
N HIS A 108 -24.27 10.27 -9.28
CA HIS A 108 -24.76 9.37 -10.32
C HIS A 108 -25.51 8.19 -9.73
N ASP A 109 -26.57 7.80 -10.39
CA ASP A 109 -27.45 6.70 -9.96
C ASP A 109 -26.71 5.39 -9.70
N VAL A 110 -25.65 5.12 -10.46
CA VAL A 110 -24.83 3.91 -10.31
C VAL A 110 -24.25 3.73 -8.89
N PHE A 111 -24.00 4.83 -8.18
CA PHE A 111 -23.51 4.80 -6.79
C PHE A 111 -24.63 4.65 -5.74
N ASN A 112 -25.88 4.66 -6.18
CA ASN A 112 -27.04 4.73 -5.29
C ASN A 112 -28.12 3.67 -5.59
N LEU A 113 -27.89 2.77 -6.56
CA LEU A 113 -28.90 1.79 -6.99
C LEU A 113 -28.60 0.34 -6.55
N TYR A 114 -27.33 0.00 -6.34
CA TYR A 114 -26.92 -1.39 -6.11
C TYR A 114 -26.49 -1.58 -4.65
N HIS A 115 -27.45 -1.88 -3.78
CA HIS A 115 -27.23 -1.95 -2.33
C HIS A 115 -27.17 -3.37 -1.78
N SER A 116 -27.50 -4.38 -2.57
CA SER A 116 -27.37 -5.80 -2.18
C SER A 116 -26.28 -6.49 -2.97
N GLU A 117 -25.72 -7.57 -2.41
CA GLU A 117 -24.74 -8.41 -3.08
C GLU A 117 -25.26 -8.90 -4.45
N THR A 118 -26.48 -9.39 -4.49
CA THR A 118 -27.11 -9.90 -5.72
C THR A 118 -27.24 -8.81 -6.79
N GLU A 119 -27.64 -7.60 -6.41
CA GLU A 119 -27.76 -6.48 -7.35
C GLU A 119 -26.39 -6.06 -7.87
N MET A 120 -25.38 -6.01 -7.02
CA MET A 120 -24.01 -5.69 -7.41
C MET A 120 -23.44 -6.75 -8.36
N MET A 121 -23.60 -8.05 -8.06
CA MET A 121 -23.18 -9.13 -8.94
C MET A 121 -23.84 -9.05 -10.33
N ARG A 122 -25.14 -8.81 -10.38
CA ARG A 122 -25.87 -8.62 -11.66
C ARG A 122 -25.40 -7.38 -12.41
N TYR A 123 -25.09 -6.31 -11.71
CA TYR A 123 -24.55 -5.10 -12.30
C TYR A 123 -23.17 -5.34 -12.91
N ILE A 124 -22.25 -5.98 -12.16
CA ILE A 124 -20.92 -6.37 -12.65
C ILE A 124 -21.04 -7.25 -13.90
N HIS A 125 -21.88 -8.28 -13.86
CA HIS A 125 -22.09 -9.17 -15.01
C HIS A 125 -22.65 -8.40 -16.24
N ARG A 126 -23.57 -7.46 -16.04
CA ARG A 126 -24.07 -6.60 -17.11
C ARG A 126 -22.98 -5.72 -17.73
N LEU A 127 -22.00 -5.28 -16.94
CA LEU A 127 -20.85 -4.52 -17.46
C LEU A 127 -19.88 -5.46 -18.20
N GLU A 128 -19.61 -6.61 -17.62
CA GLU A 128 -18.75 -7.65 -18.22
C GLU A 128 -19.24 -8.05 -19.62
N THR A 129 -20.54 -8.27 -19.79
CA THR A 129 -21.14 -8.70 -21.06
C THR A 129 -21.19 -7.62 -22.15
N LYS A 130 -20.78 -6.38 -21.86
CA LYS A 130 -20.69 -5.32 -22.88
C LYS A 130 -19.46 -5.44 -23.78
N ASP A 131 -18.48 -6.24 -23.38
CA ASP A 131 -17.27 -6.50 -24.13
C ASP A 131 -16.85 -7.97 -23.97
N LEU A 132 -15.71 -8.35 -24.53
CA LEU A 132 -15.18 -9.71 -24.43
C LEU A 132 -14.83 -10.04 -22.98
N THR A 133 -15.31 -11.18 -22.52
CA THR A 133 -15.00 -11.73 -21.19
C THR A 133 -14.13 -12.97 -21.30
N LEU A 134 -13.54 -13.42 -20.20
CA LEU A 134 -12.77 -14.67 -20.17
C LEU A 134 -13.63 -15.90 -20.55
N ASN A 135 -14.94 -15.84 -20.28
CA ASN A 135 -15.86 -16.93 -20.60
C ASN A 135 -16.20 -17.01 -22.09
N THR A 136 -16.06 -15.93 -22.82
CA THR A 136 -16.46 -15.80 -24.23
C THR A 136 -15.33 -15.44 -25.17
N SER A 137 -14.16 -15.09 -24.64
CA SER A 137 -13.01 -14.62 -25.43
C SER A 137 -12.17 -15.78 -25.94
N MET A 138 -11.79 -15.72 -27.21
CA MET A 138 -10.75 -16.57 -27.82
C MET A 138 -9.37 -15.93 -27.73
N ILE A 139 -9.24 -14.74 -27.15
CA ILE A 139 -7.98 -14.01 -27.04
C ILE A 139 -7.25 -14.46 -25.78
N SER A 140 -6.07 -15.01 -25.93
CA SER A 140 -5.19 -15.42 -24.83
C SER A 140 -4.42 -14.26 -24.18
N LEU A 141 -4.42 -13.09 -24.82
CA LEU A 141 -3.69 -11.91 -24.39
C LEU A 141 -4.51 -11.03 -23.42
N GLY A 142 -3.81 -10.38 -22.53
CA GLY A 142 -4.33 -9.34 -21.65
C GLY A 142 -4.01 -9.58 -20.18
N SER A 143 -3.58 -8.54 -19.50
CA SER A 143 -3.26 -8.50 -18.04
C SER A 143 -2.37 -9.64 -17.57
N CYS A 144 -1.38 -10.03 -18.39
CA CYS A 144 -0.40 -11.08 -18.07
C CYS A 144 -1.06 -12.42 -17.67
N THR A 145 -2.26 -12.72 -18.18
CA THR A 145 -3.06 -13.92 -17.85
C THR A 145 -3.42 -14.12 -16.35
N MET A 146 -3.22 -13.13 -15.51
CA MET A 146 -3.53 -13.21 -14.06
C MET A 146 -4.98 -13.58 -13.75
N LYS A 147 -5.89 -13.32 -14.66
CA LYS A 147 -7.30 -13.71 -14.58
C LYS A 147 -7.56 -15.22 -14.71
N LEU A 148 -6.54 -16.00 -14.99
CA LEU A 148 -6.64 -17.47 -15.07
C LEU A 148 -6.22 -18.16 -13.78
N ASN A 149 -5.91 -17.43 -12.71
CA ASN A 149 -5.60 -18.01 -11.42
C ASN A 149 -6.81 -18.76 -10.85
N ALA A 150 -6.58 -19.95 -10.36
CA ALA A 150 -7.60 -20.71 -9.67
C ALA A 150 -8.00 -20.02 -8.36
N THR A 151 -9.28 -20.10 -7.99
CA THR A 151 -9.76 -19.55 -6.72
C THR A 151 -8.98 -20.11 -5.53
N ALA A 152 -8.62 -21.40 -5.57
CA ALA A 152 -7.83 -22.05 -4.51
C ALA A 152 -6.42 -21.44 -4.35
N GLU A 153 -5.82 -20.93 -5.43
CA GLU A 153 -4.53 -20.23 -5.39
C GLU A 153 -4.65 -18.83 -4.77
N MET A 154 -5.83 -18.23 -4.89
CA MET A 154 -6.11 -16.88 -4.35
C MET A 154 -6.55 -16.88 -2.88
N ILE A 155 -7.08 -18.01 -2.36
CA ILE A 155 -7.56 -18.11 -0.98
C ILE A 155 -6.51 -17.70 0.06
N PRO A 156 -5.23 -18.13 -0.01
CA PRO A 156 -4.22 -17.77 0.98
C PRO A 156 -4.01 -16.25 1.14
N ILE A 157 -4.25 -15.47 0.08
CA ILE A 157 -4.11 -14.00 0.12
C ILE A 157 -5.08 -13.36 1.12
N SER A 158 -6.23 -14.02 1.37
CA SER A 158 -7.25 -13.55 2.31
C SER A 158 -7.05 -14.01 3.75
N TRP A 159 -6.08 -14.90 4.02
CA TRP A 159 -5.79 -15.31 5.39
C TRP A 159 -5.22 -14.16 6.21
N PRO A 160 -5.65 -13.96 7.46
CA PRO A 160 -5.20 -12.86 8.29
C PRO A 160 -3.68 -12.75 8.41
N GLU A 161 -2.99 -13.88 8.49
CA GLU A 161 -1.55 -14.01 8.61
C GLU A 161 -0.81 -13.38 7.41
N PHE A 162 -1.45 -13.34 6.23
CA PHE A 162 -0.94 -12.69 5.03
C PHE A 162 -1.56 -11.31 4.80
N ALA A 163 -2.89 -11.21 4.95
CA ALA A 163 -3.64 -10.01 4.57
C ALA A 163 -3.45 -8.83 5.53
N PHE A 164 -3.23 -9.09 6.83
CA PHE A 164 -3.25 -8.07 7.88
C PHE A 164 -1.85 -7.61 8.32
N LEU A 165 -0.80 -8.13 7.71
CA LEU A 165 0.55 -7.69 8.01
C LEU A 165 0.80 -6.32 7.36
N HIS A 166 1.21 -5.34 8.16
CA HIS A 166 1.55 -4.02 7.65
C HIS A 166 2.86 -4.06 6.85
N PRO A 167 2.96 -3.38 5.68
CA PRO A 167 4.16 -3.41 4.83
C PRO A 167 5.44 -2.91 5.51
N PHE A 168 5.32 -2.09 6.54
CA PHE A 168 6.43 -1.56 7.33
C PHE A 168 6.48 -2.14 8.74
N ALA A 169 5.91 -3.32 8.96
CA ALA A 169 6.10 -4.04 10.21
C ALA A 169 7.60 -4.33 10.45
N PRO A 170 8.10 -4.31 11.69
CA PRO A 170 9.49 -4.61 12.00
C PRO A 170 9.94 -5.97 11.44
N SER A 171 11.19 -6.05 10.98
CA SER A 171 11.70 -7.24 10.29
C SER A 171 11.75 -8.49 11.16
N ASP A 172 11.92 -8.33 12.46
CA ASP A 172 11.86 -9.40 13.46
C ASP A 172 10.44 -9.98 13.64
N GLN A 173 9.42 -9.24 13.23
CA GLN A 173 8.01 -9.66 13.26
C GLN A 173 7.54 -10.24 11.91
N THR A 174 8.38 -10.24 10.86
CA THR A 174 8.00 -10.59 9.48
C THR A 174 8.83 -11.72 8.89
N GLN A 175 9.41 -12.56 9.72
CA GLN A 175 10.34 -13.64 9.31
C GLN A 175 9.72 -14.61 8.29
N GLY A 176 8.43 -14.97 8.44
CA GLY A 176 7.73 -15.84 7.50
C GLY A 176 7.63 -15.23 6.09
N TYR A 177 7.41 -13.93 5.98
CA TYR A 177 7.42 -13.23 4.69
C TYR A 177 8.83 -13.16 4.08
N THR A 178 9.85 -12.97 4.90
CA THR A 178 11.25 -13.00 4.45
C THR A 178 11.58 -14.37 3.88
N GLU A 179 11.29 -15.46 4.61
CA GLU A 179 11.51 -16.83 4.14
C GLU A 179 10.76 -17.14 2.83
N LEU A 180 9.51 -16.70 2.71
CA LEU A 180 8.72 -16.88 1.49
C LEU A 180 9.36 -16.15 0.29
N CYS A 181 9.77 -14.90 0.48
CA CYS A 181 10.40 -14.10 -0.58
C CYS A 181 11.77 -14.66 -0.98
N ASP A 182 12.59 -15.07 -0.01
CA ASP A 182 13.91 -15.64 -0.26
C ASP A 182 13.79 -16.97 -1.00
N SER A 183 12.93 -17.87 -0.54
CA SER A 183 12.68 -19.16 -1.20
C SER A 183 12.19 -18.99 -2.64
N LEU A 184 11.28 -18.04 -2.88
CA LEU A 184 10.80 -17.75 -4.23
C LEU A 184 11.92 -17.18 -5.11
N SER A 185 12.74 -16.29 -4.57
CA SER A 185 13.89 -15.72 -5.29
C SER A 185 14.89 -16.81 -5.68
N ASP A 186 15.21 -17.73 -4.77
CA ASP A 186 16.11 -18.83 -5.02
C ASP A 186 15.58 -19.77 -6.10
N TRP A 187 14.30 -20.12 -6.06
CA TRP A 187 13.68 -20.93 -7.12
C TRP A 187 13.72 -20.24 -8.48
N LEU A 188 13.46 -18.94 -8.54
CA LEU A 188 13.53 -18.17 -9.79
C LEU A 188 14.96 -18.09 -10.34
N ILE A 189 15.95 -17.95 -9.49
CA ILE A 189 17.37 -18.00 -9.85
C ILE A 189 17.73 -19.38 -10.44
N ASP A 190 17.33 -20.45 -9.78
CA ASP A 190 17.59 -21.81 -10.23
C ASP A 190 16.93 -22.12 -11.59
N ILE A 191 15.66 -21.77 -11.74
CA ILE A 191 14.89 -21.97 -12.98
C ILE A 191 15.47 -21.18 -14.16
N THR A 192 15.90 -19.94 -13.94
CA THR A 192 16.38 -19.05 -15.00
C THR A 192 17.87 -19.17 -15.28
N GLY A 193 18.66 -19.68 -14.33
CA GLY A 193 20.12 -19.72 -14.38
C GLY A 193 20.76 -18.33 -14.24
N LEU A 194 20.00 -17.32 -13.82
CA LEU A 194 20.52 -15.97 -13.55
C LEU A 194 21.15 -15.89 -12.17
N SER A 195 22.04 -14.93 -11.94
CA SER A 195 22.78 -14.77 -10.68
C SER A 195 22.01 -14.01 -9.59
N GLY A 196 20.85 -13.44 -9.89
CA GLY A 196 20.06 -12.68 -8.92
C GLY A 196 18.63 -12.49 -9.38
N CYS A 197 17.75 -12.26 -8.40
CA CYS A 197 16.33 -11.99 -8.62
C CYS A 197 15.89 -10.82 -7.72
N SER A 198 14.93 -10.03 -8.18
CA SER A 198 14.24 -9.02 -7.38
C SER A 198 12.74 -9.19 -7.55
N LEU A 199 12.02 -9.28 -6.43
CA LEU A 199 10.56 -9.36 -6.38
C LEU A 199 9.89 -7.97 -6.26
N GLN A 200 10.65 -6.87 -6.34
CA GLN A 200 10.14 -5.50 -6.21
C GLN A 200 9.16 -5.09 -7.34
N PRO A 201 9.40 -5.44 -8.62
CA PRO A 201 8.47 -5.07 -9.68
C PRO A 201 7.10 -5.73 -9.50
N ASN A 202 6.03 -4.91 -9.50
CA ASN A 202 4.66 -5.39 -9.31
C ASN A 202 3.92 -5.74 -10.61
N SER A 203 4.55 -5.53 -11.77
CA SER A 203 3.97 -5.81 -13.09
C SER A 203 5.05 -6.04 -14.14
N GLY A 204 4.67 -6.58 -15.30
CA GLY A 204 5.58 -6.72 -16.44
C GLY A 204 6.23 -5.41 -16.87
N ALA A 205 5.44 -4.33 -16.95
CA ALA A 205 5.97 -3.00 -17.30
C ALA A 205 6.99 -2.46 -16.28
N GLN A 206 6.78 -2.71 -14.99
CA GLN A 206 7.75 -2.36 -13.95
C GLN A 206 9.01 -3.24 -14.03
N GLY A 207 8.87 -4.50 -14.40
CA GLY A 207 10.01 -5.39 -14.67
C GLY A 207 10.86 -4.91 -15.84
N GLU A 208 10.22 -4.51 -16.94
CA GLU A 208 10.92 -3.88 -18.09
C GLU A 208 11.67 -2.62 -17.65
N TYR A 209 11.00 -1.72 -16.97
CA TYR A 209 11.60 -0.47 -16.49
C TYR A 209 12.77 -0.72 -15.54
N THR A 210 12.61 -1.63 -14.57
CA THR A 210 13.69 -2.00 -13.64
C THR A 210 14.89 -2.59 -14.37
N GLY A 211 14.66 -3.50 -15.32
CA GLY A 211 15.74 -4.05 -16.16
C GLY A 211 16.51 -2.98 -16.93
N LEU A 212 15.80 -2.01 -17.51
CA LEU A 212 16.42 -0.90 -18.22
C LEU A 212 17.18 0.05 -17.29
N LEU A 213 16.70 0.29 -16.09
CA LEU A 213 17.43 1.05 -15.06
C LEU A 213 18.74 0.36 -14.67
N VAL A 214 18.71 -0.97 -14.46
CA VAL A 214 19.92 -1.77 -14.18
C VAL A 214 20.93 -1.69 -15.32
N ILE A 215 20.49 -1.88 -16.57
CA ILE A 215 21.34 -1.76 -17.75
C ILE A 215 21.93 -0.35 -17.86
N ARG A 216 21.11 0.68 -17.64
CA ARG A 216 21.56 2.06 -17.68
C ARG A 216 22.59 2.37 -16.58
N ALA A 217 22.33 1.91 -15.36
CA ALA A 217 23.25 2.05 -14.24
C ALA A 217 24.60 1.35 -14.52
N TYR A 218 24.58 0.13 -15.05
CA TYR A 218 25.77 -0.59 -15.46
C TYR A 218 26.63 0.20 -16.46
N HIS A 219 26.03 0.77 -17.51
CA HIS A 219 26.77 1.57 -18.47
C HIS A 219 27.32 2.86 -17.86
N LEU A 220 26.60 3.51 -16.97
CA LEU A 220 27.08 4.70 -16.27
C LEU A 220 28.28 4.39 -15.36
N ASP A 221 28.21 3.30 -14.61
CA ASP A 221 29.28 2.86 -13.71
C ASP A 221 30.56 2.49 -14.46
N ASN A 222 30.44 1.92 -15.64
CA ASN A 222 31.58 1.60 -16.52
C ASN A 222 32.11 2.81 -17.35
N GLY A 223 31.58 4.01 -17.15
CA GLY A 223 31.98 5.19 -17.92
C GLY A 223 31.40 5.28 -19.33
N ASP A 224 30.50 4.38 -19.71
CA ASP A 224 29.88 4.26 -21.02
C ASP A 224 28.58 5.10 -21.14
N SER A 225 28.58 6.31 -20.61
CA SER A 225 27.39 7.20 -20.61
C SER A 225 26.82 7.46 -22.00
N HIS A 226 27.66 7.33 -23.06
CA HIS A 226 27.28 7.47 -24.45
C HIS A 226 26.38 6.33 -24.96
N ARG A 227 26.32 5.17 -24.28
CA ARG A 227 25.43 4.06 -24.60
C ARG A 227 24.02 4.32 -24.06
N ASN A 228 23.34 5.25 -24.71
CA ASN A 228 22.00 5.70 -24.32
C ASN A 228 20.93 5.47 -25.40
N ILE A 229 21.25 4.72 -26.45
CA ILE A 229 20.31 4.40 -27.52
C ILE A 229 19.68 3.05 -27.24
N PHE A 230 18.37 2.99 -27.32
CA PHE A 230 17.56 1.78 -27.20
C PHE A 230 16.86 1.47 -28.50
N LEU A 231 17.24 0.36 -29.14
CA LEU A 231 16.67 -0.09 -30.42
C LEU A 231 15.38 -0.86 -30.16
N ILE A 232 14.31 -0.46 -30.80
CA ILE A 232 13.00 -1.07 -30.67
C ILE A 232 12.44 -1.46 -32.02
N PRO A 233 11.99 -2.73 -32.24
CA PRO A 233 11.30 -3.08 -33.49
C PRO A 233 9.94 -2.36 -33.57
N SER A 234 9.49 -2.05 -34.77
CA SER A 234 8.19 -1.39 -35.01
C SER A 234 6.99 -2.20 -34.50
N SER A 235 7.15 -3.50 -34.27
CA SER A 235 6.16 -4.42 -33.73
C SER A 235 6.16 -4.50 -32.20
N ALA A 236 7.04 -3.76 -31.51
CA ALA A 236 7.12 -3.84 -30.05
C ALA A 236 5.86 -3.28 -29.37
N HIS A 237 5.55 -3.82 -28.20
CA HIS A 237 4.49 -3.29 -27.37
C HIS A 237 4.81 -1.86 -26.92
N GLY A 238 3.79 -1.02 -26.75
CA GLY A 238 3.94 0.40 -26.39
C GLY A 238 4.65 0.65 -25.04
N THR A 239 4.68 -0.32 -24.13
CA THR A 239 5.41 -0.22 -22.86
C THR A 239 6.93 -0.18 -23.07
N ASN A 240 7.47 -0.85 -24.07
CA ASN A 240 8.91 -0.90 -24.31
C ASN A 240 9.52 0.50 -24.57
N PRO A 241 9.01 1.30 -25.53
CA PRO A 241 9.51 2.66 -25.69
C PRO A 241 9.24 3.55 -24.48
N ALA A 242 8.10 3.40 -23.80
CA ALA A 242 7.79 4.19 -22.62
C ALA A 242 8.79 3.92 -21.48
N SER A 243 9.05 2.66 -21.16
CA SER A 243 10.02 2.26 -20.14
C SER A 243 11.44 2.73 -20.48
N ALA A 244 11.83 2.68 -21.76
CA ALA A 244 13.15 3.16 -22.20
C ALA A 244 13.32 4.67 -22.00
N VAL A 245 12.31 5.47 -22.37
CA VAL A 245 12.32 6.92 -22.14
C VAL A 245 12.37 7.25 -20.65
N MET A 246 11.58 6.56 -19.84
CA MET A 246 11.59 6.75 -18.38
C MET A 246 12.96 6.41 -17.77
N ALA A 247 13.68 5.43 -18.31
CA ALA A 247 15.03 5.08 -17.87
C ALA A 247 16.12 6.06 -18.41
N GLY A 248 15.74 7.10 -19.13
CA GLY A 248 16.66 8.09 -19.69
C GLY A 248 17.40 7.63 -20.97
N LEU A 249 16.79 6.69 -21.72
CA LEU A 249 17.33 6.20 -22.99
C LEU A 249 16.64 6.87 -24.18
N ASN A 250 17.37 6.99 -25.29
CA ASN A 250 16.87 7.50 -26.57
C ASN A 250 16.37 6.34 -27.42
N VAL A 251 15.08 6.36 -27.75
CA VAL A 251 14.45 5.30 -28.54
C VAL A 251 14.68 5.48 -30.01
N VAL A 252 15.12 4.43 -30.67
CA VAL A 252 15.26 4.36 -32.14
C VAL A 252 14.43 3.15 -32.62
N VAL A 253 13.42 3.45 -33.44
CA VAL A 253 12.55 2.41 -34.01
C VAL A 253 13.22 1.81 -35.25
N VAL A 254 13.34 0.49 -35.25
CA VAL A 254 13.89 -0.29 -36.38
C VAL A 254 12.73 -0.99 -37.10
N LYS A 255 12.73 -0.94 -38.43
CA LYS A 255 11.73 -1.62 -39.28
C LYS A 255 12.08 -3.08 -39.47
#